data_23e74196852eed110e633bd8290bcf05
#
_entry.id   23e74196852eed110e633bd8290bcf05
#
_cell.length_a   1.000
_cell.length_b   1.000
_cell.length_c   1.000
_cell.angle_alpha   90.00
_cell.angle_beta   90.00
_cell.angle_gamma   90.00
#
_symmetry.space_group_name_H-M   'P 1'
#
loop_
_entity.id
_entity.type
_entity.pdbx_description
1 polymer ?
#
loop_
_entity_poly.entity_id
_entity_poly.type
_entity_poly.pdbx_seq_one_letter_code
_entity_poly.pdbx_strand_id
1 'polypeptide(L)'
;NASFDYRILKMEFDRLGYDFQRNTLCTVELSQELIKDENSYSLGKLTKSLGIPMSNRHRASGDAMATVHLFKILLEKDTQKNIINKAIKYFNKKYEKEKLKKMIEKMPETLGVFYIHDSNGNVIFIGKHNNMKSELNRVFMKTSKRALKIQTKAQSISFDTFGTEILVRLKYYHELDKLSPKYNFKKKFKLLSDDFNHSDF
;
A
#
# COMPACT_ATOMS: atom_id res chain seq x y z
N ASN A 1 22.34 -10.67 -8.06
CA ASN A 1 22.25 -9.67 -6.99
C ASN A 1 21.42 -8.48 -7.50
N ALA A 2 20.08 -8.66 -7.54
CA ALA A 2 19.15 -7.69 -8.13
C ALA A 2 19.24 -6.29 -7.49
N SER A 3 19.57 -6.19 -6.20
CA SER A 3 19.70 -4.89 -5.52
C SER A 3 20.86 -4.05 -6.02
N PHE A 4 21.97 -4.68 -6.40
CA PHE A 4 23.11 -3.99 -7.00
C PHE A 4 22.75 -3.46 -8.38
N ASP A 5 22.20 -4.31 -9.26
CA ASP A 5 21.81 -3.94 -10.63
C ASP A 5 20.75 -2.84 -10.62
N TYR A 6 19.77 -2.94 -9.72
CA TYR A 6 18.74 -1.91 -9.56
C TYR A 6 19.33 -0.55 -9.15
N ARG A 7 20.28 -0.54 -8.23
CA ARG A 7 20.93 0.71 -7.79
C ARG A 7 21.66 1.40 -8.94
N ILE A 8 22.40 0.65 -9.75
CA ILE A 8 23.11 1.19 -10.91
C ILE A 8 22.11 1.75 -11.94
N LEU A 9 21.08 0.97 -12.29
CA LEU A 9 20.05 1.44 -13.22
C LEU A 9 19.36 2.70 -12.70
N LYS A 10 18.99 2.72 -11.42
CA LYS A 10 18.34 3.89 -10.80
C LYS A 10 19.23 5.14 -10.90
N MET A 11 20.51 5.02 -10.59
CA MET A 11 21.46 6.14 -10.70
C MET A 11 21.58 6.66 -12.13
N GLU A 12 21.64 5.78 -13.13
CA GLU A 12 21.73 6.19 -14.54
C GLU A 12 20.43 6.84 -15.03
N PHE A 13 19.27 6.33 -14.65
CA PHE A 13 17.99 6.96 -14.97
C PHE A 13 17.84 8.32 -14.30
N ASP A 14 18.19 8.44 -13.01
CA ASP A 14 18.18 9.72 -12.29
C ASP A 14 19.12 10.75 -12.94
N ARG A 15 20.33 10.31 -13.41
CA ARG A 15 21.28 11.17 -14.14
C ARG A 15 20.72 11.69 -15.47
N LEU A 16 19.83 10.92 -16.11
CA LEU A 16 19.16 11.30 -17.36
C LEU A 16 17.84 12.06 -17.12
N GLY A 17 17.48 12.35 -15.86
CA GLY A 17 16.26 13.07 -15.50
C GLY A 17 14.98 12.22 -15.50
N TYR A 18 15.12 10.88 -15.54
CA TYR A 18 13.98 9.96 -15.50
C TYR A 18 13.79 9.32 -14.14
N ASP A 19 12.55 9.25 -13.65
CA ASP A 19 12.22 8.46 -12.45
C ASP A 19 12.19 6.97 -12.79
N PHE A 20 13.10 6.20 -12.18
CA PHE A 20 13.17 4.76 -12.33
C PHE A 20 12.77 4.06 -11.03
N GLN A 21 11.53 3.57 -11.00
CA GLN A 21 11.00 2.78 -9.89
C GLN A 21 10.45 1.46 -10.41
N ARG A 22 11.15 0.37 -10.12
CA ARG A 22 10.77 -0.99 -10.51
C ARG A 22 10.94 -1.94 -9.34
N ASN A 23 10.09 -2.96 -9.29
CA ASN A 23 10.28 -4.08 -8.39
C ASN A 23 11.39 -4.98 -8.92
N THR A 24 12.14 -5.56 -8.00
CA THR A 24 13.21 -6.49 -8.34
C THR A 24 12.91 -7.87 -7.79
N LEU A 25 13.31 -8.90 -8.55
CA LEU A 25 13.36 -10.29 -8.10
C LEU A 25 14.81 -10.75 -8.18
N CYS A 26 15.33 -11.27 -7.07
CA CYS A 26 16.69 -11.78 -7.02
C CYS A 26 16.69 -13.28 -7.36
N THR A 27 17.30 -13.66 -8.46
CA THR A 27 17.42 -15.07 -8.88
C THR A 27 18.21 -15.91 -7.87
N VAL A 28 19.12 -15.33 -7.10
CA VAL A 28 19.84 -16.04 -6.03
C VAL A 28 18.87 -16.44 -4.92
N GLU A 29 18.06 -15.52 -4.41
CA GLU A 29 17.06 -15.79 -3.38
C GLU A 29 16.01 -16.80 -3.84
N LEU A 30 15.53 -16.65 -5.08
CA LEU A 30 14.59 -17.58 -5.70
C LEU A 30 15.20 -18.97 -5.88
N SER A 31 16.48 -19.06 -6.27
CA SER A 31 17.17 -20.34 -6.41
C SER A 31 17.31 -21.04 -5.07
N GLN A 32 17.64 -20.31 -4.01
CA GLN A 32 17.71 -20.88 -2.65
C GLN A 32 16.36 -21.41 -2.16
N GLU A 33 15.26 -20.79 -2.58
CA GLU A 33 13.90 -21.21 -2.21
C GLU A 33 13.43 -22.45 -3.01
N LEU A 34 13.70 -22.47 -4.33
CA LEU A 34 13.12 -23.44 -5.28
C LEU A 34 14.05 -24.58 -5.69
N ILE A 35 15.35 -24.42 -5.55
CA ILE A 35 16.36 -25.41 -5.86
C ILE A 35 17.14 -25.69 -4.57
N LYS A 36 16.81 -26.78 -3.92
CA LYS A 36 17.49 -27.20 -2.68
C LYS A 36 18.73 -28.02 -3.01
N ASP A 37 19.63 -28.14 -2.03
CA ASP A 37 20.78 -29.02 -2.05
C ASP A 37 21.89 -28.67 -3.06
N GLU A 38 21.97 -27.39 -3.46
CA GLU A 38 23.08 -26.89 -4.28
C GLU A 38 24.25 -26.40 -3.41
N ASN A 39 25.47 -26.81 -3.78
CA ASN A 39 26.68 -26.39 -3.06
C ASN A 39 26.97 -24.89 -3.13
N SER A 40 26.44 -24.22 -4.14
CA SER A 40 26.64 -22.78 -4.35
C SER A 40 25.59 -22.17 -5.28
N TYR A 41 25.05 -21.04 -4.89
CA TYR A 41 24.08 -20.28 -5.68
C TYR A 41 24.71 -19.13 -6.47
N SER A 42 26.05 -19.09 -6.66
CA SER A 42 26.68 -18.18 -7.60
C SER A 42 26.30 -18.54 -9.03
N LEU A 43 26.05 -17.54 -9.90
CA LEU A 43 25.53 -17.76 -11.25
C LEU A 43 26.35 -18.81 -12.02
N GLY A 44 27.68 -18.71 -12.02
CA GLY A 44 28.53 -19.62 -12.77
C GLY A 44 28.54 -21.08 -12.27
N LYS A 45 28.38 -21.31 -10.95
CA LYS A 45 28.31 -22.66 -10.39
C LYS A 45 26.93 -23.25 -10.57
N LEU A 46 25.88 -22.45 -10.31
CA LEU A 46 24.50 -22.88 -10.44
C LEU A 46 24.11 -23.18 -11.89
N THR A 47 24.53 -22.36 -12.84
CA THR A 47 24.30 -22.61 -14.28
C THR A 47 25.00 -23.88 -14.75
N LYS A 48 26.22 -24.16 -14.27
CA LYS A 48 26.93 -25.42 -14.56
C LYS A 48 26.19 -26.62 -13.98
N SER A 49 25.73 -26.56 -12.75
CA SER A 49 24.95 -27.63 -12.09
C SER A 49 23.64 -27.92 -12.83
N LEU A 50 22.96 -26.88 -13.32
CA LEU A 50 21.67 -27.00 -14.03
C LEU A 50 21.83 -27.25 -15.56
N GLY A 51 23.05 -27.42 -16.07
CA GLY A 51 23.30 -27.64 -17.50
C GLY A 51 22.96 -26.44 -18.38
N ILE A 52 22.94 -25.21 -17.84
CA ILE A 52 22.66 -24.01 -18.61
C ILE A 52 23.93 -23.61 -19.38
N PRO A 53 23.88 -23.52 -20.73
CA PRO A 53 25.05 -23.12 -21.51
C PRO A 53 25.42 -21.67 -21.22
N MET A 54 26.68 -21.41 -20.93
CA MET A 54 27.22 -20.06 -20.75
C MET A 54 28.21 -19.77 -21.87
N SER A 55 27.81 -18.92 -22.81
CA SER A 55 28.71 -18.32 -23.79
C SER A 55 29.27 -17.01 -23.23
N ASN A 56 30.55 -16.73 -23.50
CA ASN A 56 31.22 -15.49 -23.13
C ASN A 56 31.13 -15.14 -21.60
N ARG A 57 31.51 -16.08 -20.76
CA ARG A 57 31.58 -15.88 -19.31
C ARG A 57 32.37 -14.62 -18.95
N HIS A 58 31.91 -13.87 -17.95
CA HIS A 58 32.45 -12.56 -17.52
C HIS A 58 32.22 -11.42 -18.51
N ARG A 59 31.36 -11.59 -19.52
CA ARG A 59 30.82 -10.49 -20.32
C ARG A 59 29.36 -10.28 -19.93
N ALA A 60 28.95 -9.02 -19.76
CA ALA A 60 27.62 -8.64 -19.31
C ALA A 60 26.46 -9.34 -20.05
N SER A 61 26.63 -9.52 -21.39
CA SER A 61 25.62 -10.21 -22.21
C SER A 61 25.51 -11.70 -21.91
N GLY A 62 26.64 -12.40 -21.67
CA GLY A 62 26.66 -13.82 -21.34
C GLY A 62 26.01 -14.09 -19.97
N ASP A 63 26.36 -13.28 -18.97
CA ASP A 63 25.80 -13.40 -17.63
C ASP A 63 24.30 -13.03 -17.59
N ALA A 64 23.89 -12.02 -18.38
CA ALA A 64 22.49 -11.66 -18.54
C ALA A 64 21.67 -12.80 -19.18
N MET A 65 22.14 -13.41 -20.25
CA MET A 65 21.46 -14.54 -20.90
C MET A 65 21.37 -15.77 -19.99
N ALA A 66 22.45 -16.08 -19.28
CA ALA A 66 22.45 -17.16 -18.29
C ALA A 66 21.43 -16.92 -17.16
N THR A 67 21.30 -15.65 -16.73
CA THR A 67 20.29 -15.26 -15.73
C THR A 67 18.86 -15.43 -16.28
N VAL A 68 18.61 -15.12 -17.55
CA VAL A 68 17.31 -15.34 -18.22
C VAL A 68 16.97 -16.82 -18.25
N HIS A 69 17.92 -17.69 -18.65
CA HIS A 69 17.70 -19.14 -18.68
C HIS A 69 17.44 -19.70 -17.28
N LEU A 70 18.23 -19.28 -16.29
CA LEU A 70 17.99 -19.64 -14.89
C LEU A 70 16.59 -19.23 -14.43
N PHE A 71 16.17 -18.00 -14.73
CA PHE A 71 14.86 -17.51 -14.33
C PHE A 71 13.71 -18.31 -14.97
N LYS A 72 13.83 -18.73 -16.22
CA LYS A 72 12.86 -19.62 -16.88
C LYS A 72 12.72 -20.95 -16.11
N ILE A 73 13.84 -21.58 -15.75
CA ILE A 73 13.85 -22.82 -14.96
C ILE A 73 13.18 -22.60 -13.58
N LEU A 74 13.45 -21.45 -12.92
CA LEU A 74 12.83 -21.13 -11.65
C LEU A 74 11.31 -20.94 -11.77
N LEU A 75 10.82 -20.35 -12.86
CA LEU A 75 9.38 -20.23 -13.13
C LEU A 75 8.72 -21.61 -13.35
N GLU A 76 9.39 -22.51 -14.05
CA GLU A 76 8.89 -23.88 -14.25
C GLU A 76 8.85 -24.68 -12.94
N LYS A 77 9.85 -24.49 -12.06
CA LYS A 77 9.90 -25.13 -10.74
C LYS A 77 8.90 -24.53 -9.74
N ASP A 78 8.43 -23.30 -9.93
CA ASP A 78 7.45 -22.64 -9.08
C ASP A 78 6.00 -23.12 -9.37
N THR A 79 5.76 -24.40 -9.14
CA THR A 79 4.44 -25.05 -9.38
C THR A 79 3.29 -24.35 -8.64
N GLN A 80 3.55 -23.74 -7.50
CA GLN A 80 2.56 -23.01 -6.70
C GLN A 80 2.40 -21.55 -7.10
N LYS A 81 3.11 -21.08 -8.12
CA LYS A 81 3.11 -19.68 -8.59
C LYS A 81 3.43 -18.66 -7.49
N ASN A 82 4.27 -19.03 -6.53
CA ASN A 82 4.64 -18.18 -5.40
C ASN A 82 5.39 -16.92 -5.83
N ILE A 83 6.25 -17.03 -6.87
CA ILE A 83 7.00 -15.89 -7.43
C ILE A 83 6.02 -14.84 -7.96
N ILE A 84 5.08 -15.27 -8.81
CA ILE A 84 4.08 -14.39 -9.42
C ILE A 84 3.17 -13.79 -8.33
N ASN A 85 2.71 -14.60 -7.39
CA ASN A 85 1.85 -14.14 -6.30
C ASN A 85 2.54 -13.14 -5.38
N LYS A 86 3.83 -13.35 -5.05
CA LYS A 86 4.63 -12.39 -4.26
C LYS A 86 4.79 -11.06 -5.02
N ALA A 87 5.08 -11.12 -6.32
CA ALA A 87 5.21 -9.92 -7.16
C ALA A 87 3.90 -9.14 -7.25
N ILE A 88 2.76 -9.81 -7.46
CA ILE A 88 1.44 -9.19 -7.51
C ILE A 88 1.08 -8.55 -6.16
N LYS A 89 1.28 -9.26 -5.04
CA LYS A 89 1.01 -8.71 -3.70
C LYS A 89 1.84 -7.47 -3.41
N TYR A 90 3.12 -7.46 -3.80
CA TYR A 90 3.99 -6.30 -3.61
C TYR A 90 3.53 -5.11 -4.45
N PHE A 91 3.17 -5.34 -5.71
CA PHE A 91 2.68 -4.32 -6.63
C PHE A 91 1.38 -3.69 -6.11
N ASN A 92 0.42 -4.50 -5.68
CA ASN A 92 -0.84 -4.03 -5.11
C ASN A 92 -0.61 -3.20 -3.85
N LYS A 93 0.28 -3.64 -2.96
CA LYS A 93 0.60 -2.90 -1.72
C LYS A 93 1.27 -1.55 -1.99
N LYS A 94 2.12 -1.47 -3.01
CA LYS A 94 2.74 -0.20 -3.43
C LYS A 94 1.71 0.74 -4.02
N TYR A 95 0.87 0.25 -4.93
CA TYR A 95 -0.21 1.02 -5.54
C TYR A 95 -1.20 1.56 -4.50
N GLU A 96 -1.61 0.74 -3.53
CA GLU A 96 -2.46 1.17 -2.43
C GLU A 96 -1.83 2.31 -1.62
N LYS A 97 -0.54 2.21 -1.29
CA LYS A 97 0.18 3.27 -0.56
C LYS A 97 0.23 4.58 -1.32
N GLU A 98 0.54 4.56 -2.61
CA GLU A 98 0.58 5.75 -3.46
C GLU A 98 -0.80 6.39 -3.60
N LYS A 99 -1.85 5.58 -3.73
CA LYS A 99 -3.24 6.02 -3.76
C LYS A 99 -3.62 6.75 -2.46
N LEU A 100 -3.33 6.14 -1.31
CA LEU A 100 -3.61 6.74 0.00
C LEU A 100 -2.83 8.05 0.21
N LYS A 101 -1.58 8.11 -0.23
CA LYS A 101 -0.77 9.33 -0.19
C LYS A 101 -1.40 10.46 -0.98
N LYS A 102 -1.85 10.20 -2.20
CA LYS A 102 -2.56 11.18 -3.04
C LYS A 102 -3.87 11.67 -2.40
N MET A 103 -4.58 10.81 -1.67
CA MET A 103 -5.77 11.24 -0.91
C MET A 103 -5.40 12.17 0.23
N ILE A 104 -4.33 11.88 0.98
CA ILE A 104 -3.85 12.75 2.07
C ILE A 104 -3.42 14.12 1.51
N GLU A 105 -2.73 14.15 0.36
CA GLU A 105 -2.29 15.39 -0.28
C GLU A 105 -3.45 16.29 -0.71
N LYS A 106 -4.58 15.71 -1.11
CA LYS A 106 -5.79 16.44 -1.49
C LYS A 106 -6.62 16.94 -0.31
N MET A 107 -6.38 16.45 0.91
CA MET A 107 -7.14 16.82 2.09
C MET A 107 -6.65 18.17 2.64
N PRO A 108 -7.55 19.14 2.92
CA PRO A 108 -7.18 20.41 3.51
C PRO A 108 -6.78 20.28 5.00
N GLU A 109 -5.94 21.20 5.45
CA GLU A 109 -5.49 21.30 6.84
C GLU A 109 -6.41 22.18 7.68
N THR A 110 -7.71 22.03 7.52
CA THR A 110 -8.74 22.83 8.16
C THR A 110 -9.67 22.00 9.02
N LEU A 111 -10.44 22.69 9.86
CA LEU A 111 -11.51 22.11 10.66
C LEU A 111 -12.66 21.63 9.77
N GLY A 112 -13.09 20.37 9.95
CA GLY A 112 -14.19 19.84 9.16
C GLY A 112 -14.53 18.37 9.42
N VAL A 113 -15.40 17.88 8.54
CA VAL A 113 -15.82 16.48 8.44
C VAL A 113 -15.34 15.92 7.11
N PHE A 114 -14.78 14.71 7.10
CA PHE A 114 -14.37 14.04 5.88
C PHE A 114 -14.97 12.64 5.78
N TYR A 115 -15.12 12.20 4.55
CA TYR A 115 -15.75 10.94 4.19
C TYR A 115 -14.77 10.12 3.35
N ILE A 116 -14.67 8.83 3.66
CA ILE A 116 -13.92 7.87 2.83
C ILE A 116 -14.94 7.01 2.10
N HIS A 117 -14.81 6.94 0.77
CA HIS A 117 -15.71 6.20 -0.10
C HIS A 117 -15.04 4.92 -0.63
N ASP A 118 -15.84 3.88 -0.85
CA ASP A 118 -15.42 2.66 -1.56
C ASP A 118 -15.53 2.81 -3.09
N SER A 119 -15.26 1.72 -3.82
CA SER A 119 -15.35 1.66 -5.29
C SER A 119 -16.76 1.90 -5.85
N ASN A 120 -17.78 1.71 -5.03
CA ASN A 120 -19.19 1.92 -5.41
C ASN A 120 -19.69 3.32 -5.04
N GLY A 121 -18.81 4.18 -4.48
CA GLY A 121 -19.18 5.51 -3.99
C GLY A 121 -19.82 5.53 -2.61
N ASN A 122 -19.99 4.38 -1.93
CA ASN A 122 -20.58 4.34 -0.60
C ASN A 122 -19.61 4.89 0.44
N VAL A 123 -20.14 5.66 1.40
CA VAL A 123 -19.35 6.15 2.53
C VAL A 123 -19.09 5.00 3.50
N ILE A 124 -17.83 4.61 3.62
CA ILE A 124 -17.39 3.51 4.50
C ILE A 124 -16.85 4.00 5.85
N PHE A 125 -16.42 5.26 5.92
CA PHE A 125 -15.92 5.89 7.14
C PHE A 125 -16.13 7.41 7.09
N ILE A 126 -16.51 8.00 8.24
CA ILE A 126 -16.59 9.45 8.45
C ILE A 126 -15.64 9.82 9.58
N GLY A 127 -14.85 10.86 9.37
CA GLY A 127 -13.96 11.46 10.36
C GLY A 127 -14.25 12.93 10.57
N LYS A 128 -13.86 13.48 11.73
CA LYS A 128 -13.90 14.90 12.04
C LYS A 128 -12.64 15.31 12.79
N HIS A 129 -12.10 16.48 12.49
CA HIS A 129 -10.93 17.01 13.20
C HIS A 129 -10.68 18.48 12.87
N ASN A 130 -9.89 19.16 13.74
CA ASN A 130 -9.44 20.54 13.52
C ASN A 130 -8.49 20.66 12.31
N ASN A 131 -7.75 19.59 12.02
CA ASN A 131 -6.93 19.42 10.83
C ASN A 131 -7.28 18.07 10.21
N MET A 132 -8.13 18.09 9.19
CA MET A 132 -8.63 16.87 8.53
C MET A 132 -7.52 16.05 7.88
N LYS A 133 -6.51 16.72 7.32
CA LYS A 133 -5.35 16.05 6.69
C LYS A 133 -4.55 15.22 7.70
N SER A 134 -4.29 15.79 8.88
CA SER A 134 -3.61 15.10 9.97
C SER A 134 -4.41 13.87 10.44
N GLU A 135 -5.71 14.00 10.60
CA GLU A 135 -6.57 12.89 11.03
C GLU A 135 -6.66 11.79 9.97
N LEU A 136 -6.81 12.14 8.69
CA LEU A 136 -6.82 11.17 7.58
C LEU A 136 -5.50 10.39 7.53
N ASN A 137 -4.37 11.11 7.66
CA ASN A 137 -3.06 10.47 7.76
C ASN A 137 -2.99 9.51 8.95
N ARG A 138 -3.47 9.91 10.12
CA ARG A 138 -3.55 9.06 11.30
C ARG A 138 -4.40 7.80 11.07
N VAL A 139 -5.54 7.92 10.38
CA VAL A 139 -6.39 6.77 10.01
C VAL A 139 -5.65 5.82 9.10
N PHE A 140 -4.91 6.32 8.10
CA PHE A 140 -4.19 5.51 7.13
C PHE A 140 -2.86 4.94 7.67
N MET A 141 -2.33 5.47 8.76
CA MET A 141 -1.11 4.93 9.41
C MET A 141 -1.42 3.86 10.47
N LYS A 142 -2.67 3.71 10.89
CA LYS A 142 -3.05 2.68 11.88
C LYS A 142 -2.96 1.28 11.29
N THR A 143 -2.50 0.32 12.13
CA THR A 143 -2.32 -1.10 11.76
C THR A 143 -3.42 -2.02 12.27
N SER A 144 -4.45 -1.50 12.95
CA SER A 144 -5.58 -2.31 13.43
C SER A 144 -6.35 -2.96 12.27
N LYS A 145 -6.94 -4.15 12.50
CA LYS A 145 -7.73 -4.88 11.50
C LYS A 145 -8.78 -4.00 10.81
N ARG A 146 -9.41 -3.09 11.57
CA ARG A 146 -10.40 -2.13 11.04
C ARG A 146 -9.75 -1.09 10.14
N ALA A 147 -8.62 -0.49 10.57
CA ALA A 147 -7.91 0.51 9.79
C ALA A 147 -7.38 -0.07 8.47
N LEU A 148 -6.83 -1.27 8.50
CA LEU A 148 -6.38 -1.98 7.29
C LEU A 148 -7.54 -2.21 6.30
N LYS A 149 -8.75 -2.56 6.79
CA LYS A 149 -9.93 -2.68 5.94
C LYS A 149 -10.37 -1.35 5.33
N ILE A 150 -10.26 -0.25 6.07
CA ILE A 150 -10.53 1.10 5.54
C ILE A 150 -9.52 1.42 4.44
N GLN A 151 -8.22 1.25 4.70
CA GLN A 151 -7.14 1.52 3.75
C GLN A 151 -7.33 0.76 2.43
N THR A 152 -7.59 -0.55 2.50
CA THR A 152 -7.77 -1.40 1.31
C THR A 152 -9.00 -1.01 0.50
N LYS A 153 -10.10 -0.60 1.17
CA LYS A 153 -11.36 -0.28 0.49
C LYS A 153 -11.48 1.19 0.08
N ALA A 154 -10.67 2.08 0.65
CA ALA A 154 -10.70 3.50 0.31
C ALA A 154 -10.40 3.71 -1.18
N GLN A 155 -11.32 4.37 -1.88
CA GLN A 155 -11.18 4.68 -3.31
C GLN A 155 -11.14 6.19 -3.56
N SER A 156 -11.94 6.95 -2.84
CA SER A 156 -11.97 8.41 -2.91
C SER A 156 -12.30 9.01 -1.54
N ILE A 157 -12.11 10.32 -1.44
CA ILE A 157 -12.43 11.11 -0.27
C ILE A 157 -13.24 12.33 -0.68
N SER A 158 -14.12 12.77 0.21
CA SER A 158 -14.75 14.08 0.16
C SER A 158 -14.73 14.72 1.55
N PHE A 159 -14.98 16.03 1.64
CA PHE A 159 -14.93 16.74 2.90
C PHE A 159 -15.81 17.99 2.87
N ASP A 160 -16.26 18.38 4.07
CA ASP A 160 -16.96 19.64 4.34
C ASP A 160 -16.14 20.43 5.37
N THR A 161 -15.84 21.68 5.09
CA THR A 161 -15.13 22.60 6.00
C THR A 161 -16.11 23.46 6.77
N PHE A 162 -15.78 23.79 8.02
CA PHE A 162 -16.63 24.57 8.91
C PHE A 162 -15.81 25.61 9.69
N GLY A 163 -16.44 26.72 10.04
CA GLY A 163 -15.83 27.76 10.86
C GLY A 163 -15.83 27.48 12.36
N THR A 164 -16.67 26.55 12.85
CA THR A 164 -16.79 26.27 14.29
C THR A 164 -16.88 24.77 14.57
N GLU A 165 -16.37 24.36 15.74
CA GLU A 165 -16.39 22.96 16.16
C GLU A 165 -17.81 22.44 16.41
N ILE A 166 -18.73 23.30 16.85
CA ILE A 166 -20.13 22.94 17.09
C ILE A 166 -20.78 22.46 15.79
N LEU A 167 -20.60 23.20 14.68
CA LEU A 167 -21.14 22.80 13.39
C LEU A 167 -20.53 21.49 12.88
N VAL A 168 -19.23 21.28 13.10
CA VAL A 168 -18.55 20.02 12.77
C VAL A 168 -19.15 18.87 13.56
N ARG A 169 -19.40 19.04 14.86
CA ARG A 169 -20.03 18.00 15.71
C ARG A 169 -21.45 17.67 15.25
N LEU A 170 -22.26 18.68 15.01
CA LEU A 170 -23.64 18.51 14.51
C LEU A 170 -23.65 17.77 13.17
N LYS A 171 -22.87 18.24 12.20
CA LYS A 171 -22.76 17.60 10.88
C LYS A 171 -22.27 16.15 11.02
N TYR A 172 -21.22 15.92 11.78
CA TYR A 172 -20.64 14.58 11.97
C TYR A 172 -21.66 13.57 12.52
N TYR A 173 -22.40 13.93 13.57
CA TYR A 173 -23.39 13.05 14.16
C TYR A 173 -24.62 12.84 13.28
N HIS A 174 -25.07 13.89 12.60
CA HIS A 174 -26.14 13.81 11.61
C HIS A 174 -25.78 12.82 10.49
N GLU A 175 -24.58 12.95 9.93
CA GLU A 175 -24.13 12.05 8.85
C GLU A 175 -23.87 10.61 9.34
N LEU A 176 -23.40 10.42 10.57
CA LEU A 176 -23.25 9.10 11.16
C LEU A 176 -24.60 8.38 11.28
N ASP A 177 -25.63 9.08 11.72
CA ASP A 177 -26.98 8.52 11.86
C ASP A 177 -27.56 8.20 10.49
N LYS A 178 -27.50 9.17 9.57
CA LYS A 178 -28.04 9.05 8.22
C LYS A 178 -27.38 7.96 7.39
N LEU A 179 -26.04 7.89 7.37
CA LEU A 179 -25.27 7.01 6.48
C LEU A 179 -24.88 5.69 7.13
N SER A 180 -24.86 5.63 8.45
CA SER A 180 -24.46 4.43 9.23
C SER A 180 -23.20 3.73 8.66
N PRO A 181 -22.05 4.43 8.50
CA PRO A 181 -20.90 3.90 7.78
C PRO A 181 -20.35 2.65 8.45
N LYS A 182 -19.99 1.65 7.63
CA LYS A 182 -19.57 0.32 8.09
C LYS A 182 -18.42 0.32 9.10
N TYR A 183 -17.51 1.27 8.98
CA TYR A 183 -16.29 1.34 9.78
C TYR A 183 -16.30 2.46 10.85
N ASN A 184 -17.44 3.07 11.15
CA ASN A 184 -17.62 3.88 12.33
C ASN A 184 -18.18 3.05 13.48
N PHE A 185 -17.87 3.43 14.73
CA PHE A 185 -18.56 2.85 15.87
C PHE A 185 -19.96 3.48 15.98
N LYS A 186 -20.97 2.67 16.20
CA LYS A 186 -22.30 3.16 16.55
C LYS A 186 -22.24 3.77 17.96
N LYS A 187 -21.89 5.03 18.07
CA LYS A 187 -22.12 5.79 19.29
C LYS A 187 -23.52 6.38 19.19
N LYS A 188 -24.43 5.95 20.07
CA LYS A 188 -25.67 6.68 20.27
C LYS A 188 -25.29 8.08 20.76
N PHE A 189 -25.76 9.11 20.08
CA PHE A 189 -25.70 10.47 20.57
C PHE A 189 -26.61 10.53 21.79
N LYS A 190 -26.06 10.57 22.99
CA LYS A 190 -26.79 11.05 24.17
C LYS A 190 -26.70 12.58 24.06
N LEU A 191 -27.76 13.23 23.60
CA LEU A 191 -28.08 14.57 24.04
C LEU A 191 -28.11 14.49 25.57
N LEU A 192 -27.41 15.38 26.24
CA LEU A 192 -27.53 15.61 27.66
C LEU A 192 -29.02 15.95 27.96
N SER A 193 -29.83 14.96 28.16
CA SER A 193 -31.28 15.11 28.37
C SER A 193 -31.69 15.00 29.83
N ASP A 194 -30.72 15.00 30.76
CA ASP A 194 -31.06 14.71 32.15
C ASP A 194 -30.67 15.78 33.18
N ASP A 195 -30.22 16.98 32.80
CA ASP A 195 -29.84 18.05 33.75
C ASP A 195 -30.56 19.40 33.56
N PHE A 196 -31.70 19.44 32.86
CA PHE A 196 -32.61 20.58 32.97
C PHE A 196 -33.75 20.21 33.92
N ASN A 197 -33.45 20.20 35.20
CA ASN A 197 -34.50 20.29 36.18
C ASN A 197 -35.19 21.66 36.09
N HIS A 198 -36.49 21.66 35.76
CA HIS A 198 -37.41 22.80 35.73
C HIS A 198 -37.71 23.33 37.12
N SER A 199 -36.72 23.50 38.00
CA SER A 199 -36.93 24.00 39.38
C SER A 199 -36.23 25.33 39.70
N ASP A 200 -35.71 26.05 38.73
CA ASP A 200 -35.06 27.33 38.96
C ASP A 200 -35.66 28.46 38.06
N PHE A 201 -36.98 28.69 38.19
CA PHE A 201 -37.61 29.96 37.83
C PHE A 201 -38.63 30.33 38.90
#